data_6bdc6232125b734a17c898e0d9115186
#
_entry.id   6bdc6232125b734a17c898e0d9115186
#
_cell.length_a   1.000
_cell.length_b   1.000
_cell.length_c   1.000
_cell.angle_alpha   90.00
_cell.angle_beta   90.00
_cell.angle_gamma   90.00
#
_symmetry.space_group_name_H-M   'P 1'
#
loop_
_entity.id
_entity.type
_entity.pdbx_description
1 polymer ?
#
loop_
_entity_poly.entity_id
_entity_poly.type
_entity_poly.pdbx_seq_one_letter_code
_entity_poly.pdbx_strand_id
1 'polypeptide(L)'
;MIRFSPLPNNAHIIPWREWGDEAFSFARAEDKPVMLFLGAFWCRYCQRMDEQAFSDTEVIALLNAYFVPLRVDYMQRPDVDARYNLNGWPTIAFMAPNGQLLAAVNYLPADQFKELLIDVYMGYEQRKEELRAAAQNADESSAQPVRQLDESQLAANLTQITEAIMALADRTHGGYDPGQKFIHPQVNDFLLERYQATNDRQYLDQVCLTLERMRAGELYDHEGGAYFRTSSNPDWSHPHREKLLLEEAGLLANCLAVFRLTQRADYRRMAEEIIEYLDAKLYDTAVGVFHGCEDWLRHEPPIPGGDEFFTIIDRCIYTDANAVASAAYLDAAVLLDKPQYGERALAMLEFLWQNCHSDSLGMFHYFDGAAHVAGLLQDQAQVGIALLRAYEVTGRAVCLDRARQLAEFILTVLSSPAGGFHDIRAQDSAVLRLRLTLIEQNGAAASFFLALVQATNDAKYRAAARHAFSAVFGEFAQYGVHAAPFGRALAVYLKLG
;
A
#
# COMPACT_ATOMS: atom_id res chain seq x y z
N MET A 1 -11.77 -2.03 13.45
CA MET A 1 -11.60 -2.22 14.93
C MET A 1 -10.23 -1.72 15.36
N ILE A 2 -10.17 -0.90 16.42
CA ILE A 2 -8.89 -0.38 16.96
C ILE A 2 -8.08 -1.54 17.54
N ARG A 3 -6.81 -1.62 17.16
CA ARG A 3 -5.87 -2.68 17.58
C ARG A 3 -4.75 -2.11 18.42
N PHE A 4 -4.29 -2.87 19.42
CA PHE A 4 -3.20 -2.53 20.33
C PHE A 4 -2.11 -3.59 20.27
N SER A 5 -0.96 -3.32 20.92
CA SER A 5 0.07 -4.33 21.13
C SER A 5 -0.55 -5.59 21.78
N PRO A 6 -0.19 -6.79 21.32
CA PRO A 6 -0.63 -8.04 21.97
C PRO A 6 0.10 -8.30 23.30
N LEU A 7 1.15 -7.55 23.61
CA LEU A 7 1.84 -7.60 24.92
C LEU A 7 1.08 -6.74 25.95
N PRO A 8 1.27 -6.97 27.26
CA PRO A 8 0.57 -6.23 28.31
C PRO A 8 0.75 -4.72 28.18
N ASN A 9 -0.36 -3.98 28.13
CA ASN A 9 -0.37 -2.52 28.02
C ASN A 9 -1.68 -1.92 28.55
N ASN A 10 -1.69 -0.60 28.77
CA ASN A 10 -2.86 0.17 29.22
C ASN A 10 -3.35 1.16 28.14
N ALA A 11 -2.88 1.08 26.91
CA ALA A 11 -3.23 2.00 25.82
C ALA A 11 -4.77 2.04 25.56
N HIS A 12 -5.48 0.99 25.87
CA HIS A 12 -6.94 0.89 25.73
C HIS A 12 -7.73 1.81 26.70
N ILE A 13 -7.08 2.38 27.72
CA ILE A 13 -7.70 3.34 28.66
C ILE A 13 -7.87 4.72 28.00
N ILE A 14 -7.05 5.02 26.99
CA ILE A 14 -7.18 6.24 26.19
C ILE A 14 -8.47 6.10 25.33
N PRO A 15 -9.35 7.12 25.28
CA PRO A 15 -10.61 7.07 24.54
C PRO A 15 -10.38 7.26 23.03
N TRP A 16 -9.67 6.34 22.42
CA TRP A 16 -9.38 6.35 21.00
C TRP A 16 -10.64 6.39 20.15
N ARG A 17 -10.60 7.20 19.10
CA ARG A 17 -11.63 7.26 18.06
C ARG A 17 -11.06 6.81 16.72
N GLU A 18 -11.93 6.31 15.87
CA GLU A 18 -11.60 6.03 14.48
C GLU A 18 -11.56 7.34 13.67
N TRP A 19 -10.80 7.35 12.58
CA TRP A 19 -10.75 8.47 11.66
C TRP A 19 -12.10 8.67 10.97
N GLY A 20 -12.68 9.85 11.07
CA GLY A 20 -13.95 10.18 10.43
C GLY A 20 -14.54 11.49 10.93
N ASP A 21 -15.65 11.90 10.31
CA ASP A 21 -16.33 13.19 10.61
C ASP A 21 -16.81 13.30 12.05
N GLU A 22 -17.21 12.18 12.66
CA GLU A 22 -17.66 12.16 14.06
C GLU A 22 -16.53 12.63 14.98
N ALA A 23 -15.30 12.14 14.78
CA ALA A 23 -14.16 12.48 15.62
C ALA A 23 -13.79 13.96 15.49
N PHE A 24 -13.77 14.50 14.26
CA PHE A 24 -13.47 15.92 14.03
C PHE A 24 -14.63 16.84 14.46
N SER A 25 -15.89 16.40 14.36
CA SER A 25 -17.02 17.14 14.90
C SER A 25 -16.98 17.20 16.42
N PHE A 26 -16.57 16.10 17.05
CA PHE A 26 -16.32 16.07 18.49
C PHE A 26 -15.18 17.02 18.89
N ALA A 27 -14.05 17.00 18.14
CA ALA A 27 -12.93 17.91 18.39
C ALA A 27 -13.34 19.39 18.28
N ARG A 28 -14.17 19.73 17.29
CA ARG A 28 -14.72 21.09 17.16
C ARG A 28 -15.64 21.48 18.31
N ALA A 29 -16.50 20.55 18.77
CA ALA A 29 -17.43 20.80 19.86
C ALA A 29 -16.73 20.99 21.22
N GLU A 30 -15.67 20.22 21.46
CA GLU A 30 -14.86 20.28 22.68
C GLU A 30 -13.75 21.34 22.61
N ASP A 31 -13.53 21.94 21.44
CA ASP A 31 -12.44 22.89 21.16
C ASP A 31 -11.06 22.34 21.55
N LYS A 32 -10.81 21.08 21.22
CA LYS A 32 -9.56 20.35 21.54
C LYS A 32 -8.78 19.99 20.28
N PRO A 33 -7.45 20.08 20.30
CA PRO A 33 -6.63 19.58 19.19
C PRO A 33 -6.77 18.06 19.08
N VAL A 34 -6.64 17.56 17.85
CA VAL A 34 -6.64 16.14 17.52
C VAL A 34 -5.22 15.62 17.61
N MET A 35 -5.02 14.46 18.24
CA MET A 35 -3.80 13.67 18.17
C MET A 35 -4.07 12.42 17.34
N LEU A 36 -3.52 12.34 16.14
CA LEU A 36 -3.57 11.16 15.28
C LEU A 36 -2.36 10.28 15.59
N PHE A 37 -2.59 9.05 16.03
CA PHE A 37 -1.61 7.98 16.03
C PHE A 37 -1.80 7.14 14.76
N LEU A 38 -0.82 7.19 13.86
CA LEU A 38 -0.75 6.42 12.65
C LEU A 38 0.29 5.32 12.84
N GLY A 39 -0.15 4.07 12.81
CA GLY A 39 0.68 2.91 13.05
C GLY A 39 0.45 1.80 12.03
N ALA A 40 1.09 0.66 12.29
CA ALA A 40 0.89 -0.57 11.55
C ALA A 40 0.78 -1.73 12.54
N PHE A 41 -0.02 -2.73 12.22
CA PHE A 41 -0.21 -3.93 13.04
C PHE A 41 1.13 -4.57 13.44
N TRP A 42 2.02 -4.74 12.49
CA TRP A 42 3.35 -5.36 12.61
C TRP A 42 4.45 -4.41 13.09
N CYS A 43 4.17 -3.13 13.33
CA CYS A 43 5.20 -2.15 13.66
C CYS A 43 5.63 -2.25 15.12
N ARG A 44 6.85 -2.74 15.39
CA ARG A 44 7.38 -2.90 16.76
C ARG A 44 7.45 -1.60 17.54
N TYR A 45 7.82 -0.48 16.92
CA TYR A 45 7.81 0.83 17.59
C TYR A 45 6.41 1.33 17.90
N CYS A 46 5.40 0.95 17.08
CA CYS A 46 4.00 1.24 17.37
C CYS A 46 3.52 0.46 18.61
N GLN A 47 3.89 -0.82 18.70
CA GLN A 47 3.60 -1.67 19.85
C GLN A 47 4.29 -1.13 21.11
N ARG A 48 5.58 -0.67 21.01
CA ARG A 48 6.28 -0.04 22.12
C ARG A 48 5.61 1.26 22.62
N MET A 49 4.98 2.04 21.72
CA MET A 49 4.17 3.18 22.17
C MET A 49 3.03 2.72 23.08
N ASP A 50 2.33 1.65 22.71
CA ASP A 50 1.25 1.08 23.55
C ASP A 50 1.77 0.59 24.90
N GLU A 51 2.88 -0.15 24.89
CA GLU A 51 3.48 -0.78 26.06
C GLU A 51 4.08 0.25 27.04
N GLN A 52 4.52 1.41 26.54
CA GLN A 52 5.26 2.41 27.31
C GLN A 52 4.52 3.75 27.40
N ALA A 53 4.60 4.60 26.37
CA ALA A 53 4.08 5.96 26.43
C ALA A 53 2.55 5.99 26.62
N PHE A 54 1.80 5.19 25.90
CA PHE A 54 0.34 5.12 26.04
C PHE A 54 -0.13 4.28 27.25
N SER A 55 0.81 3.69 28.00
CA SER A 55 0.56 3.02 29.28
C SER A 55 0.99 3.87 30.48
N ASP A 56 1.67 5.01 30.23
CA ASP A 56 2.04 5.96 31.29
C ASP A 56 0.80 6.71 31.79
N THR A 57 0.62 6.78 33.12
CA THR A 57 -0.57 7.37 33.74
C THR A 57 -0.70 8.87 33.51
N GLU A 58 0.41 9.61 33.42
CA GLU A 58 0.38 11.05 33.18
C GLU A 58 0.09 11.35 31.71
N VAL A 59 0.66 10.57 30.78
CA VAL A 59 0.33 10.64 29.34
C VAL A 59 -1.14 10.36 29.11
N ILE A 60 -1.70 9.29 29.70
CA ILE A 60 -3.12 8.96 29.63
C ILE A 60 -3.97 10.13 30.14
N ALA A 61 -3.60 10.72 31.30
CA ALA A 61 -4.34 11.83 31.87
C ALA A 61 -4.31 13.08 30.96
N LEU A 62 -3.17 13.42 30.37
CA LEU A 62 -3.02 14.54 29.44
C LEU A 62 -3.85 14.34 28.17
N LEU A 63 -3.77 13.15 27.55
CA LEU A 63 -4.52 12.83 26.35
C LEU A 63 -6.03 12.91 26.59
N ASN A 64 -6.52 12.35 27.69
CA ASN A 64 -7.94 12.37 28.05
C ASN A 64 -8.44 13.80 28.33
N ALA A 65 -7.63 14.63 28.97
CA ALA A 65 -8.03 15.98 29.34
C ALA A 65 -7.99 16.98 28.17
N TYR A 66 -6.98 16.90 27.33
CA TYR A 66 -6.61 18.00 26.44
C TYR A 66 -6.65 17.68 24.95
N PHE A 67 -6.80 16.42 24.54
CA PHE A 67 -6.77 16.01 23.15
C PHE A 67 -7.99 15.17 22.76
N VAL A 68 -8.21 15.07 21.46
CA VAL A 68 -9.07 14.05 20.85
C VAL A 68 -8.17 13.02 20.17
N PRO A 69 -7.93 11.87 20.81
CA PRO A 69 -7.02 10.85 20.29
C PRO A 69 -7.70 10.03 19.17
N LEU A 70 -7.09 10.00 18.00
CA LEU A 70 -7.44 9.15 16.87
C LEU A 70 -6.38 8.07 16.67
N ARG A 71 -6.83 6.87 16.35
CA ARG A 71 -5.93 5.76 16.03
C ARG A 71 -6.26 5.18 14.67
N VAL A 72 -5.23 5.08 13.84
CA VAL A 72 -5.31 4.62 12.46
C VAL A 72 -4.22 3.58 12.21
N ASP A 73 -4.60 2.47 11.61
CA ASP A 73 -3.68 1.52 11.00
C ASP A 73 -3.53 1.85 9.52
N TYR A 74 -2.27 1.99 9.05
CA TYR A 74 -1.99 2.39 7.67
C TYR A 74 -2.51 1.37 6.66
N MET A 75 -2.47 0.06 7.01
CA MET A 75 -3.00 -0.99 6.14
C MET A 75 -4.52 -0.88 5.97
N GLN A 76 -5.24 -0.34 6.97
CA GLN A 76 -6.69 -0.12 6.89
C GLN A 76 -7.04 1.23 6.26
N ARG A 77 -6.14 2.23 6.38
CA ARG A 77 -6.38 3.60 5.91
C ARG A 77 -5.15 4.17 5.19
N PRO A 78 -4.78 3.58 4.04
CA PRO A 78 -3.65 4.08 3.24
C PRO A 78 -3.86 5.50 2.73
N ASP A 79 -5.11 5.95 2.61
CA ASP A 79 -5.47 7.32 2.28
C ASP A 79 -5.06 8.31 3.39
N VAL A 80 -5.22 7.95 4.65
CA VAL A 80 -4.77 8.77 5.79
C VAL A 80 -3.25 8.74 5.89
N ASP A 81 -2.64 7.57 5.71
CA ASP A 81 -1.19 7.40 5.69
C ASP A 81 -0.52 8.30 4.65
N ALA A 82 -1.01 8.28 3.41
CA ALA A 82 -0.48 9.11 2.32
C ALA A 82 -0.50 10.62 2.61
N ARG A 83 -1.31 11.08 3.55
CA ARG A 83 -1.44 12.51 3.92
C ARG A 83 -0.60 12.93 5.11
N TYR A 84 -0.42 12.03 6.08
CA TYR A 84 0.09 12.39 7.40
C TYR A 84 1.32 11.62 7.83
N ASN A 85 1.77 10.60 7.09
CA ASN A 85 2.96 9.83 7.42
C ASN A 85 4.23 10.70 7.34
N LEU A 86 5.02 10.69 8.41
CA LEU A 86 6.31 11.38 8.50
C LEU A 86 7.46 10.39 8.27
N ASN A 87 7.49 9.77 7.08
CA ASN A 87 8.55 8.85 6.64
C ASN A 87 8.77 7.64 7.57
N GLY A 88 7.70 7.09 8.17
CA GLY A 88 7.77 5.88 8.96
C GLY A 88 6.73 5.77 10.08
N TRP A 89 6.64 4.60 10.68
CA TRP A 89 5.71 4.29 11.76
C TRP A 89 6.43 4.05 13.09
N PRO A 90 5.82 4.50 14.22
CA PRO A 90 4.62 5.32 14.26
C PRO A 90 4.86 6.72 13.72
N THR A 91 3.83 7.33 13.14
CA THR A 91 3.73 8.78 13.02
C THR A 91 2.64 9.28 13.98
N ILE A 92 2.96 10.29 14.78
CA ILE A 92 2.03 10.94 15.68
C ILE A 92 1.86 12.37 15.17
N ALA A 93 0.69 12.67 14.59
CA ALA A 93 0.39 13.97 14.04
C ALA A 93 -0.59 14.72 14.95
N PHE A 94 -0.30 15.97 15.26
CA PHE A 94 -1.17 16.86 16.00
C PHE A 94 -1.83 17.82 15.03
N MET A 95 -3.14 17.97 15.14
CA MET A 95 -3.94 18.78 14.23
C MET A 95 -4.90 19.69 14.99
N ALA A 96 -5.20 20.84 14.43
CA ALA A 96 -6.35 21.63 14.85
C ALA A 96 -7.66 20.89 14.48
N PRO A 97 -8.83 21.23 15.10
CA PRO A 97 -10.12 20.57 14.81
C PRO A 97 -10.60 20.67 13.36
N ASN A 98 -9.99 21.53 12.56
CA ASN A 98 -10.23 21.67 11.11
C ASN A 98 -9.31 20.80 10.25
N GLY A 99 -8.43 19.97 10.85
CA GLY A 99 -7.48 19.09 10.16
C GLY A 99 -6.15 19.74 9.78
N GLN A 100 -5.92 21.02 10.12
CA GLN A 100 -4.63 21.67 9.87
C GLN A 100 -3.55 21.07 10.77
N LEU A 101 -2.45 20.61 10.16
CA LEU A 101 -1.32 20.04 10.86
C LEU A 101 -0.61 21.11 11.72
N LEU A 102 -0.38 20.78 12.99
CA LEU A 102 0.33 21.62 13.97
C LEU A 102 1.76 21.13 14.18
N ALA A 103 1.93 19.83 14.36
CA ALA A 103 3.21 19.16 14.56
C ALA A 103 3.09 17.69 14.17
N ALA A 104 4.22 17.05 13.86
CA ALA A 104 4.29 15.60 13.71
C ALA A 104 5.65 15.10 14.20
N VAL A 105 5.62 13.90 14.80
CA VAL A 105 6.83 13.19 15.30
C VAL A 105 6.68 11.71 15.03
N ASN A 106 7.81 10.98 15.07
CA ASN A 106 7.81 9.53 15.12
C ASN A 106 7.80 9.04 16.58
N TYR A 107 8.35 7.85 16.85
CA TYR A 107 8.43 7.29 18.20
C TYR A 107 9.15 8.23 19.17
N LEU A 108 8.56 8.40 20.36
CA LEU A 108 9.17 9.08 21.50
C LEU A 108 9.00 8.25 22.79
N PRO A 109 10.00 8.22 23.69
CA PRO A 109 9.85 7.72 25.05
C PRO A 109 8.79 8.52 25.83
N ALA A 110 8.19 7.90 26.87
CA ALA A 110 7.07 8.47 27.62
C ALA A 110 7.34 9.89 28.16
N ASP A 111 8.52 10.13 28.75
CA ASP A 111 8.86 11.46 29.31
C ASP A 111 8.91 12.55 28.25
N GLN A 112 9.57 12.28 27.12
CA GLN A 112 9.65 13.23 25.99
C GLN A 112 8.27 13.43 25.34
N PHE A 113 7.47 12.37 25.28
CA PHE A 113 6.13 12.46 24.72
C PHE A 113 5.21 13.30 25.60
N LYS A 114 5.34 13.20 26.91
CA LYS A 114 4.62 14.02 27.88
C LYS A 114 4.95 15.51 27.74
N GLU A 115 6.24 15.85 27.63
CA GLU A 115 6.68 17.23 27.38
C GLU A 115 6.08 17.77 26.08
N LEU A 116 6.15 16.98 24.99
CA LEU A 116 5.57 17.37 23.71
C LEU A 116 4.06 17.61 23.79
N LEU A 117 3.29 16.78 24.52
CA LEU A 117 1.86 16.97 24.68
C LEU A 117 1.54 18.33 25.33
N ILE A 118 2.30 18.71 26.36
CA ILE A 118 2.14 20.00 27.04
C ILE A 118 2.45 21.15 26.06
N ASP A 119 3.57 21.08 25.35
CA ASP A 119 4.00 22.13 24.41
C ASP A 119 3.00 22.31 23.26
N VAL A 120 2.51 21.21 22.68
CA VAL A 120 1.51 21.27 21.60
C VAL A 120 0.20 21.85 22.09
N TYR A 121 -0.28 21.44 23.27
CA TYR A 121 -1.52 21.99 23.83
C TYR A 121 -1.40 23.49 24.13
N MET A 122 -0.31 23.91 24.77
CA MET A 122 -0.07 25.33 25.05
C MET A 122 0.07 26.16 23.77
N GLY A 123 0.76 25.63 22.76
CA GLY A 123 0.88 26.28 21.46
C GLY A 123 -0.47 26.39 20.73
N TYR A 124 -1.32 25.37 20.83
CA TYR A 124 -2.68 25.41 20.28
C TYR A 124 -3.53 26.50 20.97
N GLU A 125 -3.55 26.52 22.32
CA GLU A 125 -4.32 27.52 23.09
C GLU A 125 -3.91 28.96 22.76
N GLN A 126 -2.60 29.20 22.53
CA GLN A 126 -2.11 30.54 22.18
C GLN A 126 -2.50 30.98 20.75
N ARG A 127 -2.67 30.04 19.83
CA ARG A 127 -2.87 30.32 18.40
C ARG A 127 -4.24 29.93 17.87
N LYS A 128 -5.16 29.47 18.70
CA LYS A 128 -6.42 28.88 18.24
C LYS A 128 -7.31 29.87 17.46
N GLU A 129 -7.30 31.13 17.78
CA GLU A 129 -8.05 32.16 17.03
C GLU A 129 -7.43 32.41 15.64
N GLU A 130 -6.10 32.42 15.52
CA GLU A 130 -5.38 32.52 14.25
C GLU A 130 -5.70 31.30 13.36
N LEU A 131 -5.66 30.07 13.94
CA LEU A 131 -5.95 28.83 13.24
C LEU A 131 -7.41 28.76 12.76
N ARG A 132 -8.36 29.27 13.54
CA ARG A 132 -9.76 29.37 13.14
C ARG A 132 -9.96 30.34 11.97
N ALA A 133 -9.31 31.52 12.02
CA ALA A 133 -9.38 32.50 10.94
C ALA A 133 -8.75 31.99 9.64
N ALA A 134 -7.61 31.27 9.74
CA ALA A 134 -6.96 30.67 8.58
C ALA A 134 -7.83 29.59 7.92
N ALA A 135 -8.58 28.82 8.69
CA ALA A 135 -9.49 27.80 8.18
C ALA A 135 -10.64 28.36 7.33
N GLN A 136 -11.13 29.55 7.68
CA GLN A 136 -12.22 30.22 6.92
C GLN A 136 -11.73 30.73 5.55
N ASN A 137 -10.42 30.96 5.40
CA ASN A 137 -9.83 31.50 4.17
C ASN A 137 -9.24 30.43 3.24
N ALA A 138 -9.22 29.15 3.67
CA ALA A 138 -8.55 28.05 2.93
C ALA A 138 -9.40 27.43 1.81
N ASP A 139 -10.57 27.96 1.49
CA ASP A 139 -11.56 27.34 0.58
C ASP A 139 -11.31 27.65 -0.93
N GLU A 140 -10.21 28.32 -1.32
CA GLU A 140 -9.87 28.60 -2.71
C GLU A 140 -8.61 27.88 -3.17
N SER A 141 -8.72 26.57 -3.41
CA SER A 141 -7.73 25.86 -4.22
C SER A 141 -7.99 26.17 -5.70
N SER A 142 -7.14 26.97 -6.30
CA SER A 142 -7.15 27.24 -7.74
C SER A 142 -6.89 25.93 -8.51
N ALA A 143 -7.88 25.41 -9.21
CA ALA A 143 -7.75 24.29 -10.13
C ALA A 143 -6.67 24.63 -11.17
N GLN A 144 -5.57 23.89 -11.16
CA GLN A 144 -4.55 24.00 -12.22
C GLN A 144 -5.12 23.42 -13.52
N PRO A 145 -4.86 24.05 -14.67
CA PRO A 145 -5.33 23.52 -15.95
C PRO A 145 -4.67 22.17 -16.27
N VAL A 146 -5.46 21.24 -16.79
CA VAL A 146 -4.96 19.93 -17.27
C VAL A 146 -3.90 20.16 -18.34
N ARG A 147 -2.69 19.66 -18.12
CA ARG A 147 -1.64 19.66 -19.13
C ARG A 147 -1.82 18.44 -20.05
N GLN A 148 -1.96 18.70 -21.35
CA GLN A 148 -1.93 17.62 -22.34
C GLN A 148 -0.48 17.28 -22.65
N LEU A 149 -0.07 16.07 -22.34
CA LEU A 149 1.25 15.52 -22.72
C LEU A 149 1.17 15.00 -24.16
N ASP A 150 2.12 15.34 -25.00
CA ASP A 150 2.32 14.68 -26.29
C ASP A 150 3.11 13.35 -26.14
N GLU A 151 3.20 12.56 -27.20
CA GLU A 151 3.88 11.26 -27.15
C GLU A 151 5.40 11.40 -26.96
N SER A 152 6.01 12.49 -27.41
CA SER A 152 7.44 12.73 -27.22
C SER A 152 7.74 13.00 -25.75
N GLN A 153 6.87 13.71 -25.05
CA GLN A 153 6.97 13.95 -23.60
C GLN A 153 6.78 12.65 -22.81
N LEU A 154 5.83 11.80 -23.21
CA LEU A 154 5.63 10.50 -22.58
C LEU A 154 6.86 9.59 -22.74
N ALA A 155 7.48 9.58 -23.92
CA ALA A 155 8.72 8.83 -24.16
C ALA A 155 9.89 9.39 -23.34
N ALA A 156 10.03 10.71 -23.25
CA ALA A 156 11.05 11.37 -22.41
C ALA A 156 10.83 11.04 -20.92
N ASN A 157 9.58 11.04 -20.43
CA ASN A 157 9.24 10.67 -19.06
C ASN A 157 9.65 9.21 -18.77
N LEU A 158 9.37 8.27 -19.69
CA LEU A 158 9.79 6.87 -19.55
C LEU A 158 11.32 6.75 -19.43
N THR A 159 12.06 7.52 -20.21
CA THR A 159 13.54 7.55 -20.14
C THR A 159 14.01 8.04 -18.77
N GLN A 160 13.48 9.17 -18.30
CA GLN A 160 13.82 9.73 -16.98
C GLN A 160 13.52 8.76 -15.83
N ILE A 161 12.36 8.10 -15.84
CA ILE A 161 11.99 7.11 -14.84
C ILE A 161 12.96 5.93 -14.88
N THR A 162 13.28 5.44 -16.09
CA THR A 162 14.20 4.31 -16.26
C THR A 162 15.59 4.65 -15.71
N GLU A 163 16.13 5.82 -16.03
CA GLU A 163 17.42 6.29 -15.55
C GLU A 163 17.42 6.48 -14.02
N ALA A 164 16.37 7.09 -13.47
CA ALA A 164 16.26 7.31 -12.03
C ALA A 164 16.24 5.99 -11.25
N ILE A 165 15.43 5.01 -11.68
CA ILE A 165 15.36 3.69 -11.04
C ILE A 165 16.68 2.92 -11.18
N MET A 166 17.32 2.96 -12.36
CA MET A 166 18.60 2.29 -12.58
C MET A 166 19.75 2.93 -11.80
N ALA A 167 19.66 4.23 -11.47
CA ALA A 167 20.61 4.91 -10.60
C ALA A 167 20.48 4.46 -9.12
N LEU A 168 19.32 4.00 -8.69
CA LEU A 168 19.10 3.43 -7.36
C LEU A 168 19.52 1.95 -7.26
N ALA A 169 19.70 1.26 -8.40
CA ALA A 169 19.96 -0.18 -8.43
C ALA A 169 21.32 -0.54 -7.78
N ASP A 170 21.29 -1.38 -6.75
CA ASP A 170 22.49 -1.95 -6.13
C ASP A 170 23.00 -3.12 -6.97
N ARG A 171 24.14 -2.91 -7.63
CA ARG A 171 24.77 -3.89 -8.53
C ARG A 171 25.55 -4.98 -7.80
N THR A 172 25.71 -4.86 -6.49
CA THR A 172 26.47 -5.81 -5.66
C THR A 172 25.53 -6.75 -4.90
N HIS A 173 24.55 -6.16 -4.22
CA HIS A 173 23.66 -6.91 -3.35
C HIS A 173 22.23 -7.04 -3.92
N GLY A 174 21.93 -6.41 -5.06
CA GLY A 174 20.58 -6.33 -5.57
C GLY A 174 19.69 -5.35 -4.77
N GLY A 175 18.45 -5.18 -5.22
CA GLY A 175 17.55 -4.18 -4.67
C GLY A 175 17.83 -2.77 -5.16
N TYR A 176 17.14 -1.77 -4.57
CA TYR A 176 17.11 -0.40 -5.10
C TYR A 176 17.32 0.67 -4.02
N ASP A 177 17.70 0.27 -2.83
CA ASP A 177 17.97 1.16 -1.70
C ASP A 177 19.45 1.11 -1.32
N PRO A 178 20.09 2.23 -0.96
CA PRO A 178 21.53 2.27 -0.67
C PRO A 178 21.89 1.72 0.71
N GLY A 179 20.94 1.66 1.63
CA GLY A 179 21.14 1.23 3.03
C GLY A 179 20.20 0.10 3.43
N GLN A 180 19.22 0.42 4.25
CA GLN A 180 18.12 -0.49 4.55
C GLN A 180 17.44 -0.95 3.27
N LYS A 181 17.20 -2.26 3.13
CA LYS A 181 16.61 -2.85 1.91
C LYS A 181 15.14 -3.16 2.10
N PHE A 182 14.33 -2.77 1.13
CA PHE A 182 12.92 -3.13 1.02
C PHE A 182 12.66 -4.04 -0.18
N ILE A 183 11.60 -4.82 -0.09
CA ILE A 183 11.07 -5.55 -1.24
C ILE A 183 10.33 -4.56 -2.15
N HIS A 184 10.69 -4.54 -3.42
CA HIS A 184 10.07 -3.66 -4.44
C HIS A 184 9.61 -4.47 -5.66
N PRO A 185 8.54 -5.27 -5.57
CA PRO A 185 8.08 -6.10 -6.70
C PRO A 185 7.71 -5.29 -7.92
N GLN A 186 7.15 -4.10 -7.74
CA GLN A 186 6.73 -3.21 -8.83
C GLN A 186 7.92 -2.67 -9.63
N VAL A 187 9.08 -2.49 -8.97
CA VAL A 187 10.32 -2.10 -9.67
C VAL A 187 10.82 -3.25 -10.53
N ASN A 188 10.80 -4.47 -10.00
CA ASN A 188 11.15 -5.66 -10.78
C ASN A 188 10.22 -5.81 -12.00
N ASP A 189 8.92 -5.67 -11.82
CA ASP A 189 7.92 -5.69 -12.91
C ASP A 189 8.24 -4.65 -14.00
N PHE A 190 8.57 -3.43 -13.60
CA PHE A 190 8.95 -2.37 -14.52
C PHE A 190 10.22 -2.74 -15.31
N LEU A 191 11.26 -3.22 -14.65
CA LEU A 191 12.49 -3.59 -15.31
C LEU A 191 12.31 -4.81 -16.24
N LEU A 192 11.47 -5.77 -15.88
CA LEU A 192 11.11 -6.89 -16.75
C LEU A 192 10.36 -6.40 -18.01
N GLU A 193 9.44 -5.43 -17.88
CA GLU A 193 8.80 -4.79 -19.04
C GLU A 193 9.81 -4.04 -19.91
N ARG A 194 10.76 -3.33 -19.29
CA ARG A 194 11.86 -2.67 -20.04
C ARG A 194 12.72 -3.68 -20.81
N TYR A 195 13.06 -4.81 -20.19
CA TYR A 195 13.77 -5.91 -20.84
C TYR A 195 12.99 -6.43 -22.06
N GLN A 196 11.70 -6.71 -21.89
CA GLN A 196 10.87 -7.23 -22.98
C GLN A 196 10.70 -6.23 -24.14
N ALA A 197 10.72 -4.91 -23.84
CA ALA A 197 10.59 -3.87 -24.85
C ALA A 197 11.89 -3.58 -25.60
N THR A 198 13.06 -3.70 -24.93
CA THR A 198 14.36 -3.26 -25.48
C THR A 198 15.34 -4.40 -25.73
N ASN A 199 15.11 -5.58 -25.17
CA ASN A 199 16.04 -6.72 -25.11
C ASN A 199 17.39 -6.39 -24.43
N ASP A 200 17.44 -5.30 -23.64
CA ASP A 200 18.64 -4.93 -22.89
C ASP A 200 18.73 -5.74 -21.60
N ARG A 201 19.71 -6.62 -21.55
CA ARG A 201 19.90 -7.59 -20.46
C ARG A 201 20.16 -6.95 -19.10
N GLN A 202 20.67 -5.71 -19.05
CA GLN A 202 20.93 -5.06 -17.77
C GLN A 202 19.71 -5.03 -16.85
N TYR A 203 18.50 -4.93 -17.42
CA TYR A 203 17.24 -4.91 -16.66
C TYR A 203 16.92 -6.29 -16.08
N LEU A 204 16.98 -7.33 -16.90
CA LEU A 204 16.75 -8.71 -16.43
C LEU A 204 17.82 -9.13 -15.41
N ASP A 205 19.09 -8.82 -15.67
CA ASP A 205 20.21 -9.18 -14.81
C ASP A 205 20.08 -8.52 -13.42
N GLN A 206 19.59 -7.26 -13.34
CA GLN A 206 19.32 -6.59 -12.07
C GLN A 206 18.20 -7.26 -11.28
N VAL A 207 17.10 -7.66 -11.94
CA VAL A 207 15.99 -8.39 -11.28
C VAL A 207 16.46 -9.75 -10.80
N CYS A 208 17.19 -10.50 -11.64
CA CYS A 208 17.77 -11.80 -11.25
C CYS A 208 18.68 -11.66 -10.03
N LEU A 209 19.61 -10.68 -10.05
CA LEU A 209 20.50 -10.42 -8.92
C LEU A 209 19.71 -10.13 -7.65
N THR A 210 18.67 -9.29 -7.75
CA THR A 210 17.83 -8.93 -6.59
C THR A 210 17.17 -10.16 -5.98
N LEU A 211 16.45 -10.96 -6.78
CA LEU A 211 15.77 -12.17 -6.31
C LEU A 211 16.74 -13.21 -5.73
N GLU A 212 17.88 -13.44 -6.40
CA GLU A 212 18.90 -14.37 -5.95
C GLU A 212 19.56 -13.96 -4.63
N ARG A 213 19.85 -12.67 -4.45
CA ARG A 213 20.45 -12.13 -3.24
C ARG A 213 19.48 -12.13 -2.05
N MET A 214 18.23 -11.77 -2.27
CA MET A 214 17.18 -11.89 -1.26
C MET A 214 17.04 -13.36 -0.79
N ARG A 215 17.01 -14.31 -1.74
CA ARG A 215 16.88 -15.75 -1.45
C ARG A 215 18.08 -16.32 -0.70
N ALA A 216 19.28 -15.85 -0.99
CA ALA A 216 20.52 -16.30 -0.36
C ALA A 216 20.79 -15.62 0.99
N GLY A 217 20.22 -14.43 1.25
CA GLY A 217 20.39 -13.66 2.48
C GLY A 217 19.43 -14.10 3.58
N GLU A 218 19.49 -13.37 4.71
CA GLU A 218 18.62 -13.60 5.86
C GLU A 218 17.20 -13.07 5.65
N LEU A 219 16.95 -12.32 4.54
CA LEU A 219 15.60 -11.85 4.22
C LEU A 219 14.65 -13.00 3.92
N TYR A 220 15.16 -14.09 3.35
CA TYR A 220 14.39 -15.31 3.19
C TYR A 220 14.40 -16.13 4.49
N ASP A 221 13.21 -16.48 4.96
CA ASP A 221 13.06 -17.34 6.13
C ASP A 221 13.31 -18.81 5.74
N HIS A 222 14.52 -19.29 6.01
CA HIS A 222 14.95 -20.63 5.65
C HIS A 222 14.24 -21.76 6.43
N GLU A 223 13.53 -21.44 7.50
CA GLU A 223 12.77 -22.38 8.33
C GLU A 223 11.27 -22.34 8.02
N GLY A 224 10.70 -21.15 7.97
CA GLY A 224 9.25 -20.93 7.78
C GLY A 224 8.83 -20.71 6.33
N GLY A 225 9.78 -20.50 5.42
CA GLY A 225 9.49 -20.12 4.02
C GLY A 225 9.12 -18.64 3.83
N ALA A 226 9.14 -18.15 2.57
CA ALA A 226 8.81 -16.78 2.17
C ALA A 226 9.78 -15.69 2.70
N TYR A 227 9.45 -14.43 2.52
CA TYR A 227 10.39 -13.32 2.70
C TYR A 227 9.91 -12.36 3.79
N PHE A 228 10.83 -11.94 4.64
CA PHE A 228 10.58 -10.83 5.55
C PHE A 228 10.53 -9.51 4.78
N ARG A 229 9.73 -8.55 5.23
CA ARG A 229 9.42 -7.30 4.54
C ARG A 229 10.65 -6.44 4.20
N THR A 230 11.63 -6.37 5.09
CA THR A 230 12.78 -5.46 4.97
C THR A 230 13.97 -5.98 5.76
N SER A 231 15.18 -5.59 5.37
CA SER A 231 16.40 -5.81 6.14
C SER A 231 17.08 -4.50 6.51
N SER A 232 17.72 -4.45 7.68
CA SER A 232 18.42 -3.26 8.15
C SER A 232 19.72 -2.98 7.38
N ASN A 233 20.31 -4.01 6.77
CA ASN A 233 21.59 -3.94 6.07
C ASN A 233 21.44 -4.11 4.55
N PRO A 234 22.35 -3.54 3.76
CA PRO A 234 22.29 -3.62 2.30
C PRO A 234 22.55 -5.02 1.72
N ASP A 235 23.10 -5.95 2.50
CA ASP A 235 23.38 -7.34 2.12
C ASP A 235 22.24 -8.30 2.46
N TRP A 236 21.05 -7.78 2.76
CA TRP A 236 19.85 -8.51 3.16
C TRP A 236 19.96 -9.24 4.52
N SER A 237 20.90 -8.84 5.39
CA SER A 237 20.98 -9.32 6.77
C SER A 237 20.19 -8.46 7.75
N HIS A 238 19.93 -9.00 8.94
CA HIS A 238 19.14 -8.36 10.02
C HIS A 238 17.74 -7.96 9.58
N PRO A 239 16.90 -8.93 9.17
CA PRO A 239 15.54 -8.63 8.70
C PRO A 239 14.61 -8.21 9.85
N HIS A 240 13.62 -7.42 9.51
CA HIS A 240 12.43 -7.22 10.31
C HIS A 240 11.46 -8.37 9.99
N ARG A 241 10.97 -9.07 11.02
CA ARG A 241 10.37 -10.39 10.87
C ARG A 241 8.86 -10.39 10.58
N GLU A 242 8.35 -9.37 9.94
CA GLU A 242 7.00 -9.35 9.39
C GLU A 242 6.99 -9.83 7.93
N LYS A 243 5.94 -10.57 7.53
CA LYS A 243 5.71 -11.05 6.16
C LYS A 243 4.33 -10.59 5.70
N LEU A 244 4.28 -9.76 4.66
CA LEU A 244 3.04 -9.15 4.20
C LEU A 244 2.55 -9.83 2.92
N LEU A 245 1.25 -10.11 2.85
CA LEU A 245 0.62 -10.74 1.68
C LEU A 245 0.93 -10.00 0.38
N LEU A 246 0.89 -8.67 0.40
CA LEU A 246 1.09 -7.85 -0.81
C LEU A 246 2.48 -8.04 -1.39
N GLU A 247 3.52 -8.03 -0.54
CA GLU A 247 4.90 -8.24 -0.94
C GLU A 247 5.15 -9.68 -1.42
N GLU A 248 4.64 -10.67 -0.70
CA GLU A 248 4.79 -12.07 -1.09
C GLU A 248 4.11 -12.36 -2.43
N ALA A 249 2.90 -11.85 -2.63
CA ALA A 249 2.17 -12.00 -3.90
C ALA A 249 2.91 -11.30 -5.06
N GLY A 250 3.49 -10.12 -4.79
CA GLY A 250 4.33 -9.42 -5.77
C GLY A 250 5.61 -10.19 -6.11
N LEU A 251 6.29 -10.76 -5.12
CA LEU A 251 7.48 -11.60 -5.35
C LEU A 251 7.13 -12.90 -6.10
N LEU A 252 5.99 -13.52 -5.78
CA LEU A 252 5.49 -14.68 -6.53
C LEU A 252 5.33 -14.32 -8.02
N ALA A 253 4.71 -13.18 -8.32
CA ALA A 253 4.56 -12.70 -9.70
C ALA A 253 5.92 -12.46 -10.38
N ASN A 254 6.89 -11.85 -9.67
CA ASN A 254 8.25 -11.63 -10.18
C ASN A 254 8.97 -12.96 -10.47
N CYS A 255 8.93 -13.93 -9.54
CA CYS A 255 9.56 -15.25 -9.74
C CYS A 255 8.96 -15.97 -10.96
N LEU A 256 7.64 -15.96 -11.10
CA LEU A 256 6.94 -16.54 -12.24
C LEU A 256 7.30 -15.84 -13.56
N ALA A 257 7.40 -14.50 -13.56
CA ALA A 257 7.78 -13.74 -14.73
C ALA A 257 9.24 -14.03 -15.17
N VAL A 258 10.19 -14.10 -14.22
CA VAL A 258 11.58 -14.47 -14.53
C VAL A 258 11.66 -15.93 -14.96
N PHE A 259 10.93 -16.86 -14.34
CA PHE A 259 10.84 -18.24 -14.80
C PHE A 259 10.34 -18.33 -16.25
N ARG A 260 9.28 -17.61 -16.59
CA ARG A 260 8.76 -17.57 -17.98
C ARG A 260 9.82 -17.09 -18.99
N LEU A 261 10.61 -16.08 -18.63
CA LEU A 261 11.63 -15.48 -19.51
C LEU A 261 12.92 -16.32 -19.63
N THR A 262 13.31 -17.01 -18.56
CA THR A 262 14.60 -17.70 -18.47
C THR A 262 14.53 -19.21 -18.51
N GLN A 263 13.36 -19.79 -18.19
CA GLN A 263 13.14 -21.23 -18.00
C GLN A 263 14.03 -21.85 -16.91
N ARG A 264 14.59 -21.06 -16.01
CA ARG A 264 15.44 -21.52 -14.92
C ARG A 264 14.60 -22.11 -13.79
N ALA A 265 14.91 -23.35 -13.40
CA ALA A 265 14.15 -24.12 -12.41
C ALA A 265 14.23 -23.55 -10.97
N ASP A 266 15.26 -22.77 -10.66
CA ASP A 266 15.38 -22.10 -9.36
C ASP A 266 14.26 -21.07 -9.12
N TYR A 267 13.89 -20.26 -10.11
CA TYR A 267 12.76 -19.31 -9.99
C TYR A 267 11.41 -20.02 -9.90
N ARG A 268 11.25 -21.14 -10.58
CA ARG A 268 10.07 -22.00 -10.39
C ARG A 268 9.95 -22.45 -8.94
N ARG A 269 11.05 -22.94 -8.36
CA ARG A 269 11.08 -23.40 -6.96
C ARG A 269 10.79 -22.24 -5.99
N MET A 270 11.38 -21.07 -6.20
CA MET A 270 11.09 -19.89 -5.39
C MET A 270 9.59 -19.54 -5.40
N ALA A 271 8.95 -19.61 -6.57
CA ALA A 271 7.50 -19.38 -6.69
C ALA A 271 6.69 -20.46 -5.94
N GLU A 272 7.07 -21.73 -6.06
CA GLU A 272 6.41 -22.85 -5.36
C GLU A 272 6.55 -22.70 -3.83
N GLU A 273 7.72 -22.32 -3.31
CA GLU A 273 7.98 -22.07 -1.87
C GLU A 273 7.12 -20.91 -1.33
N ILE A 274 6.95 -19.81 -2.09
CA ILE A 274 6.07 -18.72 -1.69
C ILE A 274 4.60 -19.18 -1.62
N ILE A 275 4.13 -19.94 -2.61
CA ILE A 275 2.78 -20.49 -2.61
C ILE A 275 2.57 -21.41 -1.40
N GLU A 276 3.53 -22.29 -1.10
CA GLU A 276 3.45 -23.20 0.05
C GLU A 276 3.31 -22.43 1.36
N TYR A 277 4.09 -21.35 1.54
CA TYR A 277 3.96 -20.47 2.69
C TYR A 277 2.58 -19.78 2.76
N LEU A 278 2.15 -19.14 1.68
CA LEU A 278 0.87 -18.44 1.62
C LEU A 278 -0.30 -19.37 1.96
N ASP A 279 -0.30 -20.56 1.37
CA ASP A 279 -1.33 -21.58 1.58
C ASP A 279 -1.33 -22.13 3.01
N ALA A 280 -0.17 -22.26 3.63
CA ALA A 280 -0.04 -22.84 4.97
C ALA A 280 -0.29 -21.83 6.10
N LYS A 281 0.04 -20.54 5.89
CA LYS A 281 0.08 -19.53 6.96
C LYS A 281 -1.00 -18.46 6.84
N LEU A 282 -1.25 -17.96 5.64
CA LEU A 282 -2.16 -16.82 5.45
C LEU A 282 -3.52 -17.21 4.87
N TYR A 283 -3.66 -18.38 4.24
CA TYR A 283 -4.93 -18.78 3.63
C TYR A 283 -5.97 -19.19 4.66
N ASP A 284 -7.10 -18.48 4.69
CA ASP A 284 -8.27 -18.86 5.48
C ASP A 284 -9.14 -19.85 4.68
N THR A 285 -9.07 -21.11 5.05
CA THR A 285 -9.83 -22.19 4.39
C THR A 285 -11.35 -22.08 4.58
N ALA A 286 -11.82 -21.36 5.60
CA ALA A 286 -13.24 -21.19 5.87
C ALA A 286 -13.89 -20.16 4.93
N VAL A 287 -13.14 -19.14 4.55
CA VAL A 287 -13.62 -18.03 3.70
C VAL A 287 -13.03 -18.07 2.29
N GLY A 288 -11.88 -18.71 2.09
CA GLY A 288 -11.27 -18.89 0.77
C GLY A 288 -10.44 -17.70 0.28
N VAL A 289 -9.87 -16.91 1.18
CA VAL A 289 -9.03 -15.73 0.91
C VAL A 289 -7.83 -15.68 1.85
N PHE A 290 -6.90 -14.76 1.61
CA PHE A 290 -5.71 -14.58 2.44
C PHE A 290 -5.88 -13.48 3.48
N HIS A 291 -5.33 -13.71 4.65
CA HIS A 291 -5.09 -12.73 5.70
C HIS A 291 -3.97 -11.76 5.31
N GLY A 292 -3.91 -10.58 5.99
CA GLY A 292 -3.05 -9.48 5.62
C GLY A 292 -1.55 -9.73 5.83
N CYS A 293 -1.15 -10.27 6.98
CA CYS A 293 0.26 -10.49 7.29
C CYS A 293 0.48 -11.46 8.46
N GLU A 294 1.71 -11.97 8.56
CA GLU A 294 2.27 -12.62 9.74
C GLU A 294 3.30 -11.69 10.37
N ASP A 295 3.26 -11.52 11.70
CA ASP A 295 4.26 -10.79 12.46
C ASP A 295 4.87 -11.68 13.55
N TRP A 296 6.16 -11.48 13.83
CA TRP A 296 6.94 -12.26 14.78
C TRP A 296 7.34 -11.40 15.96
N LEU A 297 6.78 -11.71 17.12
CA LEU A 297 7.01 -10.99 18.37
C LEU A 297 7.92 -11.78 19.30
N ARG A 298 8.82 -11.06 19.95
CA ARG A 298 9.67 -11.63 20.98
C ARG A 298 8.94 -11.68 22.32
N HIS A 299 9.07 -12.78 23.04
CA HIS A 299 8.60 -12.87 24.43
C HIS A 299 9.39 -11.92 25.34
N GLU A 300 8.70 -10.99 26.01
CA GLU A 300 9.27 -10.08 26.99
C GLU A 300 8.48 -10.15 28.31
N PRO A 301 9.03 -10.70 29.42
CA PRO A 301 10.36 -11.30 29.53
C PRO A 301 10.49 -12.63 28.77
N PRO A 302 11.72 -13.01 28.38
CA PRO A 302 11.95 -14.31 27.70
C PRO A 302 11.42 -15.47 28.54
N ILE A 303 10.81 -16.47 27.88
CA ILE A 303 10.33 -17.69 28.53
C ILE A 303 11.52 -18.64 28.71
N PRO A 304 11.94 -18.99 29.94
CA PRO A 304 13.05 -19.90 30.15
C PRO A 304 12.79 -21.27 29.51
N GLY A 305 13.62 -21.66 28.55
CA GLY A 305 13.50 -22.94 27.83
C GLY A 305 12.34 -23.03 26.84
N GLY A 306 11.64 -21.92 26.58
CA GLY A 306 10.62 -21.78 25.56
C GLY A 306 11.14 -21.13 24.28
N ASP A 307 10.25 -20.98 23.29
CA ASP A 307 10.57 -20.28 22.05
C ASP A 307 10.84 -18.80 22.32
N GLU A 308 11.82 -18.24 21.62
CA GLU A 308 12.18 -16.81 21.75
C GLU A 308 11.09 -15.92 21.13
N PHE A 309 10.42 -16.40 20.10
CA PHE A 309 9.40 -15.65 19.35
C PHE A 309 8.08 -16.40 19.31
N PHE A 310 6.99 -15.65 19.15
CA PHE A 310 5.68 -16.18 18.77
C PHE A 310 5.14 -15.40 17.58
N THR A 311 4.25 -16.02 16.81
CA THR A 311 3.67 -15.38 15.62
C THR A 311 2.23 -14.95 15.88
N ILE A 312 1.85 -13.84 15.25
CA ILE A 312 0.48 -13.34 15.18
C ILE A 312 0.09 -13.10 13.73
N ILE A 313 -1.18 -13.35 13.42
CA ILE A 313 -1.72 -13.13 12.08
C ILE A 313 -2.69 -11.95 12.11
N ASP A 314 -2.47 -10.95 11.25
CA ASP A 314 -3.50 -9.97 10.93
C ASP A 314 -4.58 -10.63 10.07
N ARG A 315 -5.71 -10.94 10.70
CA ARG A 315 -6.83 -11.63 10.05
C ARG A 315 -7.69 -10.73 9.18
N CYS A 316 -7.31 -9.47 9.03
CA CYS A 316 -7.98 -8.55 8.11
C CYS A 316 -7.74 -9.00 6.66
N ILE A 317 -8.77 -8.92 5.84
CA ILE A 317 -8.71 -9.27 4.41
C ILE A 317 -8.60 -7.94 3.64
N TYR A 318 -7.44 -7.69 3.04
CA TYR A 318 -7.19 -6.49 2.23
C TYR A 318 -7.48 -6.77 0.77
N THR A 319 -8.27 -5.92 0.14
CA THR A 319 -8.81 -6.12 -1.22
C THR A 319 -7.71 -6.07 -2.27
N ASP A 320 -6.85 -5.08 -2.23
CA ASP A 320 -5.74 -4.93 -3.19
C ASP A 320 -4.73 -6.07 -3.08
N ALA A 321 -4.34 -6.46 -1.86
CA ALA A 321 -3.39 -7.56 -1.64
C ALA A 321 -3.95 -8.91 -2.12
N ASN A 322 -5.22 -9.21 -1.83
CA ASN A 322 -5.89 -10.41 -2.33
C ASN A 322 -6.10 -10.38 -3.86
N ALA A 323 -6.30 -9.21 -4.45
CA ALA A 323 -6.37 -9.07 -5.91
C ALA A 323 -5.01 -9.36 -6.57
N VAL A 324 -3.90 -8.81 -6.02
CA VAL A 324 -2.54 -9.11 -6.50
C VAL A 324 -2.22 -10.59 -6.34
N ALA A 325 -2.57 -11.20 -5.20
CA ALA A 325 -2.41 -12.64 -4.97
C ALA A 325 -3.23 -13.46 -5.98
N SER A 326 -4.48 -13.05 -6.28
CA SER A 326 -5.33 -13.73 -7.27
C SER A 326 -4.69 -13.70 -8.65
N ALA A 327 -4.15 -12.57 -9.09
CA ALA A 327 -3.47 -12.46 -10.38
C ALA A 327 -2.22 -13.37 -10.44
N ALA A 328 -1.40 -13.38 -9.37
CA ALA A 328 -0.21 -14.22 -9.29
C ALA A 328 -0.56 -15.73 -9.28
N TYR A 329 -1.65 -16.15 -8.60
CA TYR A 329 -2.13 -17.53 -8.60
C TYR A 329 -2.69 -17.96 -9.96
N LEU A 330 -3.32 -17.06 -10.74
CA LEU A 330 -3.70 -17.32 -12.12
C LEU A 330 -2.47 -17.54 -13.01
N ASP A 331 -1.42 -16.74 -12.83
CA ASP A 331 -0.14 -16.95 -13.52
C ASP A 331 0.51 -18.29 -13.12
N ALA A 332 0.49 -18.61 -11.83
CA ALA A 332 1.01 -19.88 -11.32
C ALA A 332 0.25 -21.09 -11.89
N ALA A 333 -1.08 -20.99 -12.03
CA ALA A 333 -1.89 -22.05 -12.62
C ALA A 333 -1.43 -22.41 -14.02
N VAL A 334 -1.10 -21.39 -14.83
CA VAL A 334 -0.65 -21.57 -16.23
C VAL A 334 0.82 -22.01 -16.30
N LEU A 335 1.72 -21.31 -15.58
CA LEU A 335 3.16 -21.49 -15.71
C LEU A 335 3.70 -22.74 -15.00
N LEU A 336 3.02 -23.16 -13.92
CA LEU A 336 3.39 -24.36 -13.16
C LEU A 336 2.55 -25.59 -13.55
N ASP A 337 1.58 -25.45 -14.44
CA ASP A 337 0.64 -26.51 -14.85
C ASP A 337 -0.15 -27.09 -13.66
N LYS A 338 -0.71 -26.20 -12.81
CA LYS A 338 -1.47 -26.54 -11.60
C LYS A 338 -2.82 -25.84 -11.56
N PRO A 339 -3.86 -26.41 -12.20
CA PRO A 339 -5.19 -25.75 -12.32
C PRO A 339 -5.83 -25.34 -11.00
N GLN A 340 -5.55 -26.05 -9.90
CA GLN A 340 -6.08 -25.73 -8.56
C GLN A 340 -5.74 -24.32 -8.08
N TYR A 341 -4.61 -23.74 -8.51
CA TYR A 341 -4.27 -22.36 -8.19
C TYR A 341 -5.22 -21.37 -8.88
N GLY A 342 -5.61 -21.68 -10.12
CA GLY A 342 -6.60 -20.90 -10.85
C GLY A 342 -8.00 -20.97 -10.23
N GLU A 343 -8.42 -22.14 -9.76
CA GLU A 343 -9.68 -22.31 -9.03
C GLU A 343 -9.70 -21.48 -7.74
N ARG A 344 -8.60 -21.51 -6.98
CA ARG A 344 -8.44 -20.68 -5.77
C ARG A 344 -8.52 -19.19 -6.09
N ALA A 345 -7.79 -18.72 -7.10
CA ALA A 345 -7.81 -17.31 -7.52
C ALA A 345 -9.23 -16.85 -7.91
N LEU A 346 -9.98 -17.67 -8.63
CA LEU A 346 -11.37 -17.36 -8.99
C LEU A 346 -12.28 -17.29 -7.76
N ALA A 347 -12.09 -18.17 -6.78
CA ALA A 347 -12.84 -18.14 -5.52
C ALA A 347 -12.53 -16.86 -4.73
N MET A 348 -11.26 -16.45 -4.65
CA MET A 348 -10.86 -15.20 -4.01
C MET A 348 -11.50 -13.97 -4.68
N LEU A 349 -11.46 -13.89 -6.01
CA LEU A 349 -12.11 -12.80 -6.77
C LEU A 349 -13.62 -12.77 -6.58
N GLU A 350 -14.26 -13.94 -6.47
CA GLU A 350 -15.69 -14.03 -6.17
C GLU A 350 -16.01 -13.55 -4.76
N PHE A 351 -15.20 -13.93 -3.75
CA PHE A 351 -15.34 -13.42 -2.39
C PHE A 351 -15.23 -11.90 -2.34
N LEU A 352 -14.19 -11.32 -2.97
CA LEU A 352 -14.00 -9.86 -3.00
C LEU A 352 -15.20 -9.17 -3.66
N TRP A 353 -15.71 -9.73 -4.75
CA TRP A 353 -16.88 -9.16 -5.41
C TRP A 353 -18.15 -9.22 -4.57
N GLN A 354 -18.38 -10.31 -3.86
CA GLN A 354 -19.58 -10.49 -3.05
C GLN A 354 -19.57 -9.72 -1.75
N ASN A 355 -18.38 -9.56 -1.12
CA ASN A 355 -18.26 -9.00 0.22
C ASN A 355 -17.63 -7.61 0.27
N CYS A 356 -16.84 -7.23 -0.74
CA CYS A 356 -16.09 -5.97 -0.77
C CYS A 356 -16.45 -5.08 -1.97
N HIS A 357 -17.60 -5.26 -2.63
CA HIS A 357 -18.04 -4.42 -3.74
C HIS A 357 -19.43 -3.82 -3.49
N SER A 358 -19.62 -2.61 -4.03
CA SER A 358 -20.92 -1.93 -4.14
C SER A 358 -21.01 -1.20 -5.47
N ASP A 359 -22.13 -1.29 -6.16
CA ASP A 359 -22.35 -0.63 -7.47
C ASP A 359 -22.16 0.90 -7.38
N SER A 360 -22.50 1.50 -6.26
CA SER A 360 -22.44 2.96 -6.07
C SER A 360 -21.14 3.46 -5.40
N LEU A 361 -20.44 2.61 -4.64
CA LEU A 361 -19.29 2.98 -3.84
C LEU A 361 -17.97 2.38 -4.36
N GLY A 362 -18.03 1.47 -5.32
CA GLY A 362 -16.88 0.72 -5.83
C GLY A 362 -16.41 -0.36 -4.86
N MET A 363 -15.15 -0.76 -4.97
CA MET A 363 -14.52 -1.71 -4.03
C MET A 363 -14.28 -1.06 -2.69
N PHE A 364 -14.47 -1.84 -1.63
CA PHE A 364 -14.03 -1.52 -0.27
C PHE A 364 -12.63 -2.06 -0.05
N HIS A 365 -11.85 -1.35 0.75
CA HIS A 365 -10.43 -1.64 0.94
C HIS A 365 -10.17 -2.88 1.79
N TYR A 366 -10.93 -3.06 2.88
CA TYR A 366 -10.73 -4.21 3.73
C TYR A 366 -12.03 -4.77 4.29
N PHE A 367 -11.95 -6.04 4.73
CA PHE A 367 -13.03 -6.79 5.36
C PHE A 367 -12.53 -7.47 6.65
N ASP A 368 -13.27 -7.27 7.76
CA ASP A 368 -13.03 -7.89 9.07
C ASP A 368 -14.33 -8.44 9.70
N GLY A 369 -15.25 -8.91 8.84
CA GLY A 369 -16.62 -9.27 9.15
C GLY A 369 -17.61 -8.28 8.57
N ALA A 370 -17.16 -7.07 8.20
CA ALA A 370 -17.86 -6.07 7.42
C ALA A 370 -16.88 -5.40 6.45
N ALA A 371 -17.39 -4.78 5.37
CA ALA A 371 -16.58 -4.07 4.40
C ALA A 371 -16.37 -2.60 4.82
N HIS A 372 -15.13 -2.11 4.71
CA HIS A 372 -14.72 -0.79 5.17
C HIS A 372 -13.93 -0.03 4.11
N VAL A 373 -13.98 1.30 4.14
CA VAL A 373 -13.22 2.26 3.32
C VAL A 373 -13.49 2.07 1.83
N ALA A 374 -14.59 2.60 1.34
CA ALA A 374 -15.01 2.47 -0.04
C ALA A 374 -14.28 3.43 -1.00
N GLY A 375 -13.99 2.94 -2.20
CA GLY A 375 -13.65 3.77 -3.36
C GLY A 375 -12.22 4.28 -3.40
N LEU A 376 -11.24 3.53 -2.87
CA LEU A 376 -9.83 3.78 -3.14
C LEU A 376 -9.49 3.40 -4.57
N LEU A 377 -8.69 4.22 -5.26
CA LEU A 377 -8.25 3.99 -6.64
C LEU A 377 -7.46 2.68 -6.77
N GLN A 378 -6.60 2.39 -5.80
CA GLN A 378 -5.74 1.21 -5.78
C GLN A 378 -6.57 -0.09 -5.82
N ASP A 379 -7.62 -0.18 -5.01
CA ASP A 379 -8.49 -1.37 -4.96
C ASP A 379 -9.20 -1.60 -6.29
N GLN A 380 -9.77 -0.54 -6.88
CA GLN A 380 -10.44 -0.62 -8.18
C GLN A 380 -9.48 -1.14 -9.26
N ALA A 381 -8.25 -0.58 -9.29
CA ALA A 381 -7.26 -0.90 -10.29
C ALA A 381 -6.75 -2.34 -10.14
N GLN A 382 -6.39 -2.77 -8.93
CA GLN A 382 -5.83 -4.11 -8.69
C GLN A 382 -6.87 -5.22 -8.91
N VAL A 383 -8.10 -5.03 -8.42
CA VAL A 383 -9.19 -5.99 -8.68
C VAL A 383 -9.50 -6.03 -10.19
N GLY A 384 -9.52 -4.88 -10.87
CA GLY A 384 -9.72 -4.80 -12.30
C GLY A 384 -8.65 -5.56 -13.10
N ILE A 385 -7.37 -5.42 -12.74
CA ILE A 385 -6.24 -6.16 -13.34
C ILE A 385 -6.42 -7.67 -13.12
N ALA A 386 -6.73 -8.09 -11.89
CA ALA A 386 -6.90 -9.49 -11.56
C ALA A 386 -8.12 -10.13 -12.29
N LEU A 387 -9.23 -9.39 -12.42
CA LEU A 387 -10.38 -9.82 -13.19
C LEU A 387 -10.07 -9.97 -14.69
N LEU A 388 -9.28 -9.06 -15.27
CA LEU A 388 -8.83 -9.17 -16.66
C LEU A 388 -7.91 -10.37 -16.84
N ARG A 389 -7.01 -10.61 -15.90
CA ARG A 389 -6.17 -11.82 -15.93
C ARG A 389 -7.01 -13.09 -15.83
N ALA A 390 -8.06 -13.10 -14.99
CA ALA A 390 -9.01 -14.20 -14.91
C ALA A 390 -9.77 -14.41 -16.24
N TYR A 391 -10.16 -13.31 -16.91
CA TYR A 391 -10.77 -13.38 -18.25
C TYR A 391 -9.82 -13.98 -19.29
N GLU A 392 -8.56 -13.54 -19.33
CA GLU A 392 -7.55 -14.07 -20.25
C GLU A 392 -7.33 -15.57 -20.08
N VAL A 393 -7.23 -16.06 -18.83
CA VAL A 393 -6.95 -17.46 -18.53
C VAL A 393 -8.17 -18.36 -18.74
N THR A 394 -9.38 -17.87 -18.46
CA THR A 394 -10.59 -18.71 -18.38
C THR A 394 -11.64 -18.43 -19.44
N GLY A 395 -11.59 -17.28 -20.12
CA GLY A 395 -12.63 -16.83 -21.06
C GLY A 395 -13.95 -16.43 -20.40
N ARG A 396 -14.04 -16.34 -19.06
CA ARG A 396 -15.28 -16.03 -18.35
C ARG A 396 -15.70 -14.58 -18.56
N ALA A 397 -16.75 -14.34 -19.34
CA ALA A 397 -17.24 -12.99 -19.68
C ALA A 397 -17.58 -12.14 -18.44
N VAL A 398 -18.06 -12.74 -17.35
CA VAL A 398 -18.39 -12.02 -16.11
C VAL A 398 -17.17 -11.29 -15.53
N CYS A 399 -15.96 -11.81 -15.70
CA CYS A 399 -14.74 -11.14 -15.24
C CYS A 399 -14.48 -9.85 -16.03
N LEU A 400 -14.67 -9.89 -17.36
CA LEU A 400 -14.54 -8.70 -18.21
C LEU A 400 -15.64 -7.66 -17.90
N ASP A 401 -16.88 -8.09 -17.65
CA ASP A 401 -17.99 -7.19 -17.35
C ASP A 401 -17.78 -6.49 -16.00
N ARG A 402 -17.32 -7.22 -14.98
CA ARG A 402 -16.94 -6.65 -13.68
C ARG A 402 -15.76 -5.66 -13.81
N ALA A 403 -14.75 -6.00 -14.61
CA ALA A 403 -13.63 -5.08 -14.87
C ALA A 403 -14.11 -3.78 -15.54
N ARG A 404 -15.06 -3.86 -16.48
CA ARG A 404 -15.68 -2.68 -17.10
C ARG A 404 -16.44 -1.82 -16.09
N GLN A 405 -17.15 -2.43 -15.13
CA GLN A 405 -17.84 -1.68 -14.05
C GLN A 405 -16.85 -0.91 -13.18
N LEU A 406 -15.72 -1.52 -12.79
CA LEU A 406 -14.68 -0.83 -12.05
C LEU A 406 -14.02 0.30 -12.85
N ALA A 407 -13.80 0.09 -14.15
CA ALA A 407 -13.29 1.14 -15.04
C ALA A 407 -14.25 2.35 -15.12
N GLU A 408 -15.55 2.09 -15.24
CA GLU A 408 -16.56 3.14 -15.26
C GLU A 408 -16.60 3.91 -13.92
N PHE A 409 -16.49 3.20 -12.80
CA PHE A 409 -16.37 3.84 -11.48
C PHE A 409 -15.15 4.77 -11.40
N ILE A 410 -13.97 4.33 -11.84
CA ILE A 410 -12.76 5.19 -11.85
C ILE A 410 -13.00 6.42 -12.71
N LEU A 411 -13.55 6.25 -13.92
CA LEU A 411 -13.79 7.34 -14.88
C LEU A 411 -14.78 8.38 -14.37
N THR A 412 -15.83 7.94 -13.68
CA THR A 412 -16.94 8.84 -13.26
C THR A 412 -16.76 9.42 -11.87
N VAL A 413 -16.15 8.68 -10.94
CA VAL A 413 -16.08 9.05 -9.52
C VAL A 413 -14.70 9.57 -9.12
N LEU A 414 -13.63 9.02 -9.70
CA LEU A 414 -12.27 9.33 -9.29
C LEU A 414 -11.53 10.28 -10.23
N SER A 415 -12.09 10.64 -11.38
CA SER A 415 -11.43 11.52 -12.33
C SER A 415 -11.14 12.90 -11.74
N SER A 416 -9.90 13.35 -11.89
CA SER A 416 -9.47 14.67 -11.45
C SER A 416 -9.54 15.69 -12.60
N PRO A 417 -10.19 16.85 -12.40
CA PRO A 417 -10.19 17.90 -13.42
C PRO A 417 -8.81 18.53 -13.65
N ALA A 418 -7.86 18.33 -12.73
CA ALA A 418 -6.47 18.79 -12.86
C ALA A 418 -5.57 17.77 -13.60
N GLY A 419 -6.09 16.58 -13.90
CA GLY A 419 -5.36 15.47 -14.53
C GLY A 419 -5.23 14.27 -13.62
N GLY A 420 -5.25 13.08 -14.21
CA GLY A 420 -5.20 11.81 -13.50
C GLY A 420 -6.45 11.48 -12.68
N PHE A 421 -6.28 10.57 -11.75
CA PHE A 421 -7.35 10.07 -10.89
C PHE A 421 -6.99 10.32 -9.43
N HIS A 422 -7.98 10.70 -8.65
CA HIS A 422 -7.84 10.87 -7.21
C HIS A 422 -7.69 9.53 -6.51
N ASP A 423 -6.94 9.52 -5.43
CA ASP A 423 -6.64 8.35 -4.60
C ASP A 423 -7.89 7.72 -3.95
N ILE A 424 -8.90 8.54 -3.68
CA ILE A 424 -10.15 8.12 -3.05
C ILE A 424 -11.34 8.92 -3.60
N ARG A 425 -12.53 8.33 -3.57
CA ARG A 425 -13.77 9.03 -3.89
C ARG A 425 -13.98 10.27 -2.99
N ALA A 426 -14.75 11.24 -3.46
CA ALA A 426 -15.13 12.37 -2.64
C ALA A 426 -15.86 11.88 -1.37
N GLN A 427 -15.46 12.42 -0.23
CA GLN A 427 -16.11 12.16 1.05
C GLN A 427 -16.79 13.44 1.51
N ASP A 428 -17.89 13.32 2.25
CA ASP A 428 -18.62 14.46 2.79
C ASP A 428 -17.85 15.17 3.93
N SER A 429 -16.70 14.62 4.31
CA SER A 429 -15.85 15.12 5.39
C SER A 429 -15.08 16.39 5.00
N ALA A 430 -15.20 17.42 5.83
CA ALA A 430 -14.44 18.65 5.69
C ALA A 430 -12.91 18.45 5.81
N VAL A 431 -12.46 17.39 6.47
CA VAL A 431 -11.04 17.11 6.75
C VAL A 431 -10.37 16.31 5.63
N LEU A 432 -11.13 15.46 4.93
CA LEU A 432 -10.64 14.68 3.78
C LEU A 432 -11.01 15.31 2.42
N ARG A 433 -11.27 16.62 2.37
CA ARG A 433 -11.56 17.32 1.10
C ARG A 433 -10.37 17.29 0.14
N LEU A 434 -9.14 17.27 0.66
CA LEU A 434 -7.94 17.17 -0.16
C LEU A 434 -7.76 15.72 -0.64
N ARG A 435 -8.16 15.46 -1.89
CA ARG A 435 -7.85 14.21 -2.58
C ARG A 435 -6.51 14.33 -3.30
N LEU A 436 -5.70 13.28 -3.24
CA LEU A 436 -4.38 13.27 -3.86
C LEU A 436 -4.43 12.58 -5.24
N THR A 437 -3.49 12.91 -6.10
CA THR A 437 -3.22 12.20 -7.37
C THR A 437 -1.84 11.56 -7.26
N LEU A 438 -1.78 10.36 -6.68
CA LEU A 438 -0.53 9.66 -6.39
C LEU A 438 0.01 8.96 -7.62
N ILE A 439 1.33 9.05 -7.85
CA ILE A 439 2.00 8.50 -9.04
C ILE A 439 1.83 6.98 -9.14
N GLU A 440 2.00 6.25 -8.04
CA GLU A 440 1.87 4.79 -8.01
C GLU A 440 0.48 4.33 -8.41
N GLN A 441 -0.54 4.94 -7.78
CA GLN A 441 -1.94 4.57 -8.00
C GLN A 441 -2.41 4.93 -9.40
N ASN A 442 -1.96 6.07 -9.95
CA ASN A 442 -2.23 6.44 -11.33
C ASN A 442 -1.49 5.54 -12.33
N GLY A 443 -0.30 5.04 -11.97
CA GLY A 443 0.38 3.98 -12.72
C GLY A 443 -0.39 2.66 -12.75
N ALA A 444 -0.95 2.24 -11.61
CA ALA A 444 -1.82 1.06 -11.52
C ALA A 444 -3.11 1.24 -12.34
N ALA A 445 -3.77 2.39 -12.22
CA ALA A 445 -4.97 2.71 -13.01
C ALA A 445 -4.68 2.72 -14.52
N ALA A 446 -3.55 3.32 -14.95
CA ALA A 446 -3.13 3.28 -16.35
C ALA A 446 -2.88 1.84 -16.83
N SER A 447 -2.22 1.00 -16.03
CA SER A 447 -2.01 -0.42 -16.33
C SER A 447 -3.33 -1.18 -16.48
N PHE A 448 -4.29 -0.91 -15.60
CA PHE A 448 -5.64 -1.48 -15.71
C PHE A 448 -6.35 -1.07 -16.99
N PHE A 449 -6.35 0.21 -17.35
CA PHE A 449 -6.95 0.68 -18.59
C PHE A 449 -6.27 0.10 -19.83
N LEU A 450 -4.95 -0.04 -19.81
CA LEU A 450 -4.21 -0.65 -20.93
C LEU A 450 -4.53 -2.14 -21.07
N ALA A 451 -4.72 -2.87 -19.98
CA ALA A 451 -5.20 -4.25 -20.03
C ALA A 451 -6.63 -4.33 -20.62
N LEU A 452 -7.51 -3.37 -20.32
CA LEU A 452 -8.82 -3.25 -20.97
C LEU A 452 -8.70 -2.93 -22.47
N VAL A 453 -7.74 -2.10 -22.91
CA VAL A 453 -7.47 -1.90 -24.35
C VAL A 453 -7.14 -3.24 -25.02
N GLN A 454 -6.26 -4.02 -24.41
CA GLN A 454 -5.86 -5.33 -24.96
C GLN A 454 -7.05 -6.32 -25.03
N ALA A 455 -7.90 -6.32 -24.00
CA ALA A 455 -9.05 -7.22 -23.94
C ALA A 455 -10.23 -6.82 -24.85
N THR A 456 -10.39 -5.52 -25.16
CA THR A 456 -11.62 -5.01 -25.81
C THR A 456 -11.36 -4.24 -27.09
N ASN A 457 -10.14 -3.78 -27.34
CA ASN A 457 -9.77 -2.85 -28.41
C ASN A 457 -10.57 -1.52 -28.39
N ASP A 458 -11.08 -1.10 -27.22
CA ASP A 458 -11.87 0.13 -27.07
C ASP A 458 -10.95 1.33 -26.78
N ALA A 459 -10.94 2.31 -27.68
CA ALA A 459 -10.08 3.49 -27.62
C ALA A 459 -10.35 4.37 -26.39
N LYS A 460 -11.53 4.29 -25.76
CA LYS A 460 -11.83 5.07 -24.54
C LYS A 460 -10.86 4.73 -23.39
N TYR A 461 -10.44 3.46 -23.28
CA TYR A 461 -9.51 3.03 -22.23
C TYR A 461 -8.08 3.52 -22.51
N ARG A 462 -7.68 3.66 -23.80
CA ARG A 462 -6.41 4.30 -24.15
C ARG A 462 -6.41 5.79 -23.75
N ALA A 463 -7.52 6.49 -23.97
CA ALA A 463 -7.68 7.86 -23.52
C ALA A 463 -7.66 7.98 -21.99
N ALA A 464 -8.26 7.01 -21.25
CA ALA A 464 -8.23 6.94 -19.81
C ALA A 464 -6.79 6.72 -19.26
N ALA A 465 -6.02 5.80 -19.86
CA ALA A 465 -4.62 5.61 -19.51
C ALA A 465 -3.80 6.90 -19.73
N ARG A 466 -4.03 7.60 -20.85
CA ARG A 466 -3.39 8.89 -21.10
C ARG A 466 -3.77 9.96 -20.08
N HIS A 467 -5.04 9.96 -19.62
CA HIS A 467 -5.48 10.83 -18.53
C HIS A 467 -4.75 10.53 -17.23
N ALA A 468 -4.54 9.24 -16.88
CA ALA A 468 -3.73 8.87 -15.71
C ALA A 468 -2.31 9.46 -15.77
N PHE A 469 -1.67 9.48 -16.96
CA PHE A 469 -0.35 10.06 -17.12
C PHE A 469 -0.30 11.59 -16.93
N SER A 470 -1.44 12.27 -16.99
CA SER A 470 -1.51 13.70 -16.68
C SER A 470 -1.56 14.02 -15.18
N ALA A 471 -1.54 13.01 -14.29
CA ALA A 471 -1.50 13.18 -12.84
C ALA A 471 -0.18 13.79 -12.33
N VAL A 472 0.91 13.54 -13.03
CA VAL A 472 2.27 13.87 -12.56
C VAL A 472 3.07 14.56 -13.65
N PHE A 473 3.76 15.62 -13.27
CA PHE A 473 4.66 16.41 -14.13
C PHE A 473 5.97 16.67 -13.41
N GLY A 474 7.04 16.79 -14.17
CA GLY A 474 8.31 17.32 -13.69
C GLY A 474 9.37 16.27 -13.42
N GLU A 475 10.11 16.43 -12.34
CA GLU A 475 11.27 15.62 -12.04
C GLU A 475 10.89 14.27 -11.43
N PHE A 476 10.87 13.22 -12.25
CA PHE A 476 10.52 11.87 -11.80
C PHE A 476 11.50 11.26 -10.80
N ALA A 477 12.74 11.75 -10.75
CA ALA A 477 13.75 11.31 -9.79
C ALA A 477 13.30 11.48 -8.32
N GLN A 478 12.47 12.50 -8.02
CA GLN A 478 11.94 12.73 -6.69
C GLN A 478 11.03 11.61 -6.18
N TYR A 479 10.43 10.83 -7.09
CA TYR A 479 9.54 9.72 -6.73
C TYR A 479 10.30 8.41 -6.51
N GLY A 480 11.59 8.33 -6.89
CA GLY A 480 12.40 7.14 -6.71
C GLY A 480 11.72 5.87 -7.23
N VAL A 481 11.70 4.84 -6.40
CA VAL A 481 11.08 3.53 -6.70
C VAL A 481 9.55 3.62 -6.92
N HIS A 482 8.89 4.62 -6.34
CA HIS A 482 7.44 4.83 -6.48
C HIS A 482 6.99 5.23 -7.89
N ALA A 483 7.94 5.64 -8.75
CA ALA A 483 7.64 5.89 -10.16
C ALA A 483 7.52 4.62 -11.02
N ALA A 484 7.88 3.44 -10.48
CA ALA A 484 7.95 2.20 -11.25
C ALA A 484 6.60 1.75 -11.86
N PRO A 485 5.46 1.73 -11.14
CA PRO A 485 4.17 1.38 -11.74
C PRO A 485 3.76 2.31 -12.87
N PHE A 486 4.05 3.61 -12.72
CA PHE A 486 3.78 4.61 -13.75
C PHE A 486 4.68 4.41 -14.97
N GLY A 487 5.96 4.15 -14.77
CA GLY A 487 6.92 3.83 -15.83
C GLY A 487 6.55 2.55 -16.59
N ARG A 488 6.09 1.51 -15.88
CA ARG A 488 5.61 0.27 -16.50
C ARG A 488 4.40 0.54 -17.41
N ALA A 489 3.43 1.28 -16.95
CA ALA A 489 2.26 1.65 -17.74
C ALA A 489 2.64 2.48 -18.97
N LEU A 490 3.59 3.44 -18.84
CA LEU A 490 4.11 4.21 -19.97
C LEU A 490 4.78 3.33 -21.02
N ALA A 491 5.60 2.35 -20.60
CA ALA A 491 6.26 1.41 -21.52
C ALA A 491 5.23 0.61 -22.32
N VAL A 492 4.18 0.11 -21.68
CA VAL A 492 3.08 -0.61 -22.34
C VAL A 492 2.30 0.31 -23.28
N TYR A 493 1.98 1.54 -22.83
CA TYR A 493 1.23 2.52 -23.65
C TYR A 493 1.94 2.85 -24.96
N LEU A 494 3.24 3.11 -24.90
CA LEU A 494 4.06 3.46 -26.07
C LEU A 494 4.26 2.27 -27.03
N LYS A 495 4.18 1.04 -26.52
CA LYS A 495 4.27 -0.18 -27.33
C LYS A 495 2.97 -0.47 -28.11
N LEU A 496 1.82 -0.07 -27.56
CA LEU A 496 0.51 -0.25 -28.17
C LEU A 496 0.15 0.84 -29.20
N GLY A 497 0.93 1.92 -29.24
CA GLY A 497 0.77 3.05 -30.14
C GLY A 497 1.24 2.79 -31.49
#